data_a3cf4d763207404d0834e13562c4dc75
#
_entry.id   a3cf4d763207404d0834e13562c4dc75
#
_cell.length_a   1.000
_cell.length_b   1.000
_cell.length_c   1.000
_cell.angle_alpha   90.00
_cell.angle_beta   90.00
_cell.angle_gamma   90.00
#
_symmetry.space_group_name_H-M   'P 1'
#
loop_
_entity.id
_entity.type
_entity.pdbx_description
1 polymer ?
#
loop_
_entity_poly.entity_id
_entity_poly.type
_entity_poly.pdbx_seq_one_letter_code
_entity_poly.pdbx_strand_id
1 'polypeptide(L)'
;MTVGVEMAVIGQLGGLGIGGSIIGLLVLILAAATVYSMVEITDAYDKKALTVFGEYKRLLEPGLTIIPPFVSRTYAFDMRTQTLDVPRQEAITRDNSPVTADAVVYIKIMDARKAFLEVDDYELAVSNLAQTTLRAVLGDMELDDTLNKRQEINARIRRELDEPTDEWGVRVESVEVREVNPSPEVQQAMEQQTS
;
A
#
# COMPACT_ATOMS: atom_id res chain seq x y z
N MET A 1 -69.67 -33.59 -20.17
CA MET A 1 -68.87 -33.51 -18.95
C MET A 1 -67.39 -33.58 -19.26
N THR A 2 -66.94 -33.36 -20.49
CA THR A 2 -65.56 -33.52 -20.97
C THR A 2 -64.86 -32.21 -21.34
N VAL A 3 -65.58 -31.12 -21.52
CA VAL A 3 -65.00 -29.77 -21.96
C VAL A 3 -64.39 -29.00 -20.80
N GLY A 4 -64.80 -29.24 -19.55
CA GLY A 4 -64.29 -28.56 -18.37
C GLY A 4 -62.90 -28.99 -17.91
N VAL A 5 -62.48 -30.22 -18.21
CA VAL A 5 -61.21 -30.80 -17.80
C VAL A 5 -60.10 -30.35 -18.71
N GLU A 6 -60.38 -30.15 -20.02
CA GLU A 6 -59.36 -29.66 -20.96
C GLU A 6 -58.98 -28.20 -20.70
N MET A 7 -59.95 -27.32 -20.35
CA MET A 7 -59.63 -25.93 -20.02
C MET A 7 -58.83 -25.76 -18.73
N ALA A 8 -59.01 -26.63 -17.74
CA ALA A 8 -58.23 -26.62 -16.49
C ALA A 8 -56.79 -27.08 -16.70
N VAL A 9 -56.54 -28.04 -17.60
CA VAL A 9 -55.18 -28.52 -17.93
C VAL A 9 -54.42 -27.50 -18.74
N ILE A 10 -55.05 -26.78 -19.65
CA ILE A 10 -54.42 -25.72 -20.45
C ILE A 10 -54.06 -24.51 -19.55
N GLY A 11 -54.89 -24.20 -18.55
CA GLY A 11 -54.61 -23.13 -17.59
C GLY A 11 -53.39 -23.41 -16.70
N GLN A 12 -53.23 -24.68 -16.28
CA GLN A 12 -52.08 -25.12 -15.48
C GLN A 12 -50.76 -25.15 -16.29
N LEU A 13 -50.81 -25.55 -17.55
CA LEU A 13 -49.67 -25.55 -18.46
C LEU A 13 -49.19 -24.11 -18.79
N GLY A 14 -50.11 -23.15 -18.88
CA GLY A 14 -49.78 -21.74 -19.10
C GLY A 14 -49.05 -21.13 -17.90
N GLY A 15 -49.46 -21.42 -16.68
CA GLY A 15 -48.81 -20.93 -15.46
C GLY A 15 -47.43 -21.53 -15.23
N LEU A 16 -47.24 -22.81 -15.55
CA LEU A 16 -45.91 -23.46 -15.52
C LEU A 16 -44.97 -22.90 -16.62
N GLY A 17 -45.49 -22.52 -17.80
CA GLY A 17 -44.73 -21.92 -18.89
C GLY A 17 -44.17 -20.53 -18.54
N ILE A 18 -45.00 -19.67 -17.95
CA ILE A 18 -44.60 -18.31 -17.56
C ILE A 18 -43.66 -18.35 -16.35
N GLY A 19 -43.98 -19.14 -15.32
CA GLY A 19 -43.10 -19.33 -14.15
C GLY A 19 -41.74 -19.93 -14.51
N GLY A 20 -41.76 -20.97 -15.38
CA GLY A 20 -40.52 -21.57 -15.89
C GLY A 20 -39.64 -20.62 -16.69
N SER A 21 -40.26 -19.74 -17.50
CA SER A 21 -39.54 -18.72 -18.27
C SER A 21 -38.93 -17.65 -17.36
N ILE A 22 -39.62 -17.22 -16.30
CA ILE A 22 -39.11 -16.26 -15.32
C ILE A 22 -37.94 -16.85 -14.54
N ILE A 23 -38.07 -18.10 -14.07
CA ILE A 23 -37.00 -18.80 -13.36
C ILE A 23 -35.79 -19.00 -14.26
N GLY A 24 -36.00 -19.40 -15.53
CA GLY A 24 -34.93 -19.55 -16.51
C GLY A 24 -34.20 -18.23 -16.77
N LEU A 25 -34.94 -17.12 -16.89
CA LEU A 25 -34.35 -15.79 -17.04
C LEU A 25 -33.54 -15.38 -15.80
N LEU A 26 -34.06 -15.61 -14.60
CA LEU A 26 -33.33 -15.34 -13.35
C LEU A 26 -32.03 -16.15 -13.24
N VAL A 27 -32.06 -17.43 -13.56
CA VAL A 27 -30.88 -18.29 -13.58
C VAL A 27 -29.85 -17.81 -14.60
N LEU A 28 -30.28 -17.38 -15.77
CA LEU A 28 -29.40 -16.85 -16.81
C LEU A 28 -28.77 -15.53 -16.40
N ILE A 29 -29.52 -14.62 -15.77
CA ILE A 29 -28.98 -13.36 -15.22
C ILE A 29 -27.98 -13.66 -14.10
N LEU A 30 -28.29 -14.60 -13.21
CA LEU A 30 -27.40 -14.97 -12.11
C LEU A 30 -26.10 -15.62 -12.63
N ALA A 31 -26.19 -16.48 -13.65
CA ALA A 31 -25.04 -17.07 -14.31
C ALA A 31 -24.18 -16.00 -15.00
N ALA A 32 -24.80 -15.07 -15.73
CA ALA A 32 -24.09 -13.97 -16.37
C ALA A 32 -23.40 -13.04 -15.35
N ALA A 33 -24.07 -12.72 -14.24
CA ALA A 33 -23.49 -11.93 -13.15
C ALA A 33 -22.31 -12.65 -12.49
N THR A 34 -22.42 -13.98 -12.32
CA THR A 34 -21.32 -14.80 -11.78
C THR A 34 -20.12 -14.80 -12.71
N VAL A 35 -20.31 -15.00 -14.01
CA VAL A 35 -19.23 -14.94 -15.01
C VAL A 35 -18.59 -13.56 -15.05
N TYR A 36 -19.38 -12.50 -14.97
CA TYR A 36 -18.86 -11.13 -14.93
C TYR A 36 -18.00 -10.89 -13.68
N SER A 37 -18.40 -11.43 -12.52
CA SER A 37 -17.65 -11.29 -11.26
C SER A 37 -16.36 -12.13 -11.19
N MET A 38 -16.12 -13.01 -12.16
CA MET A 38 -14.88 -13.79 -12.27
C MET A 38 -13.74 -13.01 -12.94
N VAL A 39 -14.05 -11.90 -13.62
CA VAL A 39 -13.06 -11.13 -14.37
C VAL A 39 -12.45 -10.07 -13.48
N GLU A 40 -11.14 -10.16 -13.27
CA GLU A 40 -10.33 -9.17 -12.57
C GLU A 40 -9.38 -8.49 -13.55
N ILE A 41 -9.41 -7.14 -13.56
CA ILE A 41 -8.51 -6.33 -14.38
C ILE A 41 -7.43 -5.75 -13.47
N THR A 42 -6.18 -5.94 -13.86
CA THR A 42 -5.02 -5.39 -13.15
C THR A 42 -4.35 -4.37 -14.04
N ASP A 43 -4.14 -3.16 -13.53
CA ASP A 43 -3.50 -2.07 -14.25
C ASP A 43 -2.04 -2.37 -14.58
N ALA A 44 -1.49 -1.67 -15.59
CA ALA A 44 -0.15 -1.94 -16.10
C ALA A 44 0.98 -1.72 -15.08
N TYR A 45 0.73 -0.89 -14.08
CA TYR A 45 1.68 -0.55 -13.02
C TYR A 45 1.41 -1.25 -11.69
N ASP A 46 0.32 -2.05 -11.62
CA ASP A 46 -0.05 -2.77 -10.41
C ASP A 46 0.30 -4.26 -10.50
N LYS A 47 0.60 -4.84 -9.34
CA LYS A 47 0.53 -6.28 -9.09
C LYS A 47 -0.47 -6.53 -7.98
N LYS A 48 -1.33 -7.54 -8.14
CA LYS A 48 -2.32 -7.88 -7.13
C LYS A 48 -2.00 -9.22 -6.49
N ALA A 49 -1.94 -9.25 -5.16
CA ALA A 49 -1.87 -10.51 -4.42
C ALA A 49 -3.28 -11.14 -4.37
N LEU A 50 -3.41 -12.35 -4.88
CA LEU A 50 -4.65 -13.12 -4.86
C LEU A 50 -4.67 -14.05 -3.65
N THR A 51 -5.70 -13.90 -2.82
CA THR A 51 -6.03 -14.84 -1.75
C THR A 51 -7.34 -15.56 -2.07
N VAL A 52 -7.39 -16.85 -1.78
CA VAL A 52 -8.59 -17.68 -1.92
C VAL A 52 -8.81 -18.38 -0.59
N PHE A 53 -9.99 -18.22 0.00
CA PHE A 53 -10.30 -18.68 1.37
C PHE A 53 -9.30 -18.18 2.43
N GLY A 54 -8.73 -16.96 2.22
CA GLY A 54 -7.74 -16.39 3.12
C GLY A 54 -6.30 -16.89 2.91
N GLU A 55 -6.06 -17.87 2.03
CA GLU A 55 -4.74 -18.38 1.71
C GLU A 55 -4.17 -17.64 0.49
N TYR A 56 -2.92 -17.16 0.58
CA TYR A 56 -2.19 -16.60 -0.56
C TYR A 56 -2.00 -17.66 -1.64
N LYS A 57 -2.39 -17.38 -2.87
CA LYS A 57 -2.25 -18.29 -4.01
C LYS A 57 -1.17 -17.84 -4.99
N ARG A 58 -1.25 -16.62 -5.48
CA ARG A 58 -0.31 -16.08 -6.47
C ARG A 58 -0.42 -14.57 -6.60
N LEU A 59 0.56 -13.97 -7.27
CA LEU A 59 0.47 -12.62 -7.80
C LEU A 59 -0.25 -12.63 -9.15
N LEU A 60 -1.13 -11.66 -9.35
CA LEU A 60 -1.74 -11.36 -10.64
C LEU A 60 -0.86 -10.32 -11.34
N GLU A 61 -0.43 -10.65 -12.54
CA GLU A 61 0.26 -9.75 -13.45
C GLU A 61 -0.74 -8.78 -14.11
N PRO A 62 -0.26 -7.64 -14.66
CA PRO A 62 -1.10 -6.73 -15.43
C PRO A 62 -1.87 -7.42 -16.54
N GLY A 63 -3.13 -7.04 -16.69
CA GLY A 63 -4.03 -7.60 -17.71
C GLY A 63 -5.30 -8.20 -17.13
N LEU A 64 -5.93 -9.08 -17.90
CA LEU A 64 -7.18 -9.70 -17.57
C LEU A 64 -6.95 -11.10 -17.00
N THR A 65 -7.44 -11.34 -15.78
CA THR A 65 -7.30 -12.62 -15.09
C THR A 65 -8.67 -13.11 -14.62
N ILE A 66 -8.88 -14.42 -14.73
CA ILE A 66 -10.09 -15.09 -14.20
C ILE A 66 -9.78 -15.59 -12.79
N ILE A 67 -10.61 -15.18 -11.83
CA ILE A 67 -10.51 -15.55 -10.42
C ILE A 67 -11.81 -16.21 -9.93
N PRO A 68 -11.77 -17.10 -8.91
CA PRO A 68 -12.98 -17.66 -8.29
C PRO A 68 -13.81 -16.53 -7.65
N PRO A 69 -15.10 -16.38 -8.00
CA PRO A 69 -15.96 -15.38 -7.40
C PRO A 69 -16.29 -15.75 -5.95
N PHE A 70 -16.66 -14.75 -5.13
CA PHE A 70 -17.14 -14.85 -3.74
C PHE A 70 -16.12 -15.32 -2.70
N VAL A 71 -15.11 -16.09 -3.06
CA VAL A 71 -14.13 -16.70 -2.13
C VAL A 71 -12.73 -16.13 -2.27
N SER A 72 -12.49 -15.27 -3.27
CA SER A 72 -11.21 -14.60 -3.51
C SER A 72 -11.23 -13.14 -3.08
N ARG A 73 -10.06 -12.67 -2.67
CA ARG A 73 -9.76 -11.25 -2.44
C ARG A 73 -8.46 -10.89 -3.13
N THR A 74 -8.38 -9.67 -3.62
CA THR A 74 -7.19 -9.12 -4.26
C THR A 74 -6.69 -7.92 -3.48
N TYR A 75 -5.36 -7.81 -3.36
CA TYR A 75 -4.68 -6.69 -2.73
C TYR A 75 -3.73 -6.08 -3.74
N ALA A 76 -3.97 -4.83 -4.13
CA ALA A 76 -3.18 -4.14 -5.16
C ALA A 76 -1.93 -3.51 -4.55
N PHE A 77 -0.82 -3.61 -5.29
CA PHE A 77 0.47 -2.99 -4.98
C PHE A 77 0.93 -2.19 -6.19
N ASP A 78 1.07 -0.88 -6.03
CA ASP A 78 1.63 0.00 -7.06
C ASP A 78 3.15 -0.22 -7.15
N MET A 79 3.63 -0.65 -8.31
CA MET A 79 5.04 -0.97 -8.55
C MET A 79 5.87 0.26 -8.95
N ARG A 80 5.26 1.44 -9.02
CA ARG A 80 5.96 2.71 -9.27
C ARG A 80 6.65 3.21 -8.01
N THR A 81 7.53 4.19 -8.21
CA THR A 81 8.13 4.92 -7.08
C THR A 81 7.07 5.69 -6.32
N GLN A 82 7.02 5.49 -5.02
CA GLN A 82 6.09 6.12 -4.09
C GLN A 82 6.87 7.05 -3.17
N THR A 83 6.20 8.10 -2.70
CA THR A 83 6.78 9.10 -1.82
C THR A 83 6.16 8.98 -0.44
N LEU A 84 6.99 8.76 0.58
CA LEU A 84 6.56 8.71 1.98
C LEU A 84 7.07 9.93 2.73
N ASP A 85 6.16 10.67 3.34
CA ASP A 85 6.51 11.75 4.25
C ASP A 85 6.93 11.21 5.61
N VAL A 86 8.10 11.64 6.07
CA VAL A 86 8.57 11.42 7.44
C VAL A 86 8.29 12.70 8.22
N PRO A 87 7.33 12.68 9.15
CA PRO A 87 6.95 13.86 9.90
C PRO A 87 8.11 14.38 10.75
N ARG A 88 8.04 15.64 11.10
CA ARG A 88 9.08 16.35 11.88
C ARG A 88 9.42 15.59 13.16
N GLN A 89 10.71 15.35 13.34
CA GLN A 89 11.28 14.67 14.50
C GLN A 89 12.16 15.64 15.29
N GLU A 90 12.11 15.51 16.61
CA GLU A 90 13.03 16.18 17.50
C GLU A 90 14.17 15.24 17.88
N ALA A 91 15.41 15.75 17.85
CA ALA A 91 16.60 15.02 18.25
C ALA A 91 17.55 15.94 19.03
N ILE A 92 18.41 15.34 19.82
CA ILE A 92 19.51 16.04 20.50
C ILE A 92 20.79 15.56 19.85
N THR A 93 21.55 16.48 19.28
CA THR A 93 22.84 16.21 18.63
C THR A 93 23.90 15.76 19.66
N ARG A 94 25.02 15.24 19.16
CA ARG A 94 26.12 14.74 20.00
C ARG A 94 26.71 15.83 20.92
N ASP A 95 26.69 17.09 20.47
CA ASP A 95 27.10 18.26 21.25
C ASP A 95 25.98 18.86 22.12
N ASN A 96 24.93 18.08 22.38
CA ASN A 96 23.80 18.42 23.25
C ASN A 96 22.94 19.59 22.76
N SER A 97 22.84 19.79 21.45
CA SER A 97 22.01 20.83 20.85
C SER A 97 20.69 20.24 20.34
N PRO A 98 19.52 20.74 20.79
CA PRO A 98 18.24 20.27 20.28
C PRO A 98 18.00 20.77 18.86
N VAL A 99 17.62 19.84 17.96
CA VAL A 99 17.31 20.08 16.55
C VAL A 99 16.00 19.41 16.17
N THR A 100 15.32 19.98 15.18
CA THR A 100 14.16 19.36 14.54
C THR A 100 14.43 19.15 13.06
N ALA A 101 14.03 18.02 12.53
CA ALA A 101 14.14 17.73 11.10
C ALA A 101 12.95 16.92 10.59
N ASP A 102 12.67 17.08 9.32
CA ASP A 102 11.72 16.28 8.55
C ASP A 102 12.39 15.77 7.27
N ALA A 103 11.86 14.70 6.72
CA ALA A 103 12.42 14.06 5.54
C ALA A 103 11.34 13.49 4.63
N VAL A 104 11.73 13.16 3.42
CA VAL A 104 10.95 12.41 2.44
C VAL A 104 11.73 11.18 2.04
N VAL A 105 11.05 10.05 1.98
CA VAL A 105 11.62 8.78 1.53
C VAL A 105 10.94 8.35 0.25
N TYR A 106 11.74 8.11 -0.78
CA TYR A 106 11.25 7.55 -2.06
C TYR A 106 11.48 6.06 -2.04
N ILE A 107 10.40 5.31 -2.19
CA ILE A 107 10.41 3.85 -2.15
C ILE A 107 9.84 3.26 -3.42
N LYS A 108 10.21 2.02 -3.70
CA LYS A 108 9.65 1.22 -4.78
C LYS A 108 9.48 -0.21 -4.34
N ILE A 109 8.30 -0.80 -4.61
CA ILE A 109 8.08 -2.22 -4.36
C ILE A 109 8.82 -3.02 -5.42
N MET A 110 9.72 -3.89 -5.00
CA MET A 110 10.46 -4.80 -5.88
C MET A 110 9.85 -6.20 -5.89
N ASP A 111 9.31 -6.63 -4.74
CA ASP A 111 8.65 -7.91 -4.57
C ASP A 111 7.31 -7.74 -3.83
N ALA A 112 6.21 -7.71 -4.59
CA ALA A 112 4.87 -7.55 -4.04
C ALA A 112 4.43 -8.75 -3.17
N ARG A 113 5.02 -9.94 -3.37
CA ARG A 113 4.75 -11.10 -2.52
C ARG A 113 5.32 -10.88 -1.11
N LYS A 114 6.57 -10.43 -1.01
CA LYS A 114 7.18 -10.08 0.28
C LYS A 114 6.42 -8.94 0.94
N ALA A 115 6.09 -7.87 0.20
CA ALA A 115 5.32 -6.74 0.71
C ALA A 115 3.94 -7.15 1.26
N PHE A 116 3.34 -8.22 0.73
CA PHE A 116 2.08 -8.76 1.21
C PHE A 116 2.23 -9.70 2.42
N LEU A 117 3.27 -10.54 2.45
CA LEU A 117 3.40 -11.64 3.42
C LEU A 117 4.26 -11.28 4.63
N GLU A 118 5.28 -10.41 4.47
CA GLU A 118 6.29 -10.15 5.50
C GLU A 118 5.96 -8.91 6.34
N VAL A 119 5.07 -8.02 5.87
CA VAL A 119 4.71 -6.79 6.57
C VAL A 119 3.22 -6.49 6.38
N ASP A 120 2.56 -6.04 7.43
CA ASP A 120 1.13 -5.71 7.39
C ASP A 120 0.88 -4.43 6.59
N ASP A 121 1.65 -3.38 6.87
CA ASP A 121 1.61 -2.09 6.19
C ASP A 121 3.04 -1.59 5.96
N TYR A 122 3.54 -1.79 4.74
CA TYR A 122 4.92 -1.41 4.40
C TYR A 122 5.14 0.11 4.42
N GLU A 123 4.13 0.92 4.08
CA GLU A 123 4.25 2.38 4.08
C GLU A 123 4.43 2.89 5.52
N LEU A 124 3.59 2.41 6.43
CA LEU A 124 3.68 2.75 7.84
C LEU A 124 4.98 2.21 8.46
N ALA A 125 5.37 0.99 8.13
CA ALA A 125 6.59 0.38 8.66
C ALA A 125 7.84 1.15 8.21
N VAL A 126 7.96 1.48 6.91
CA VAL A 126 9.08 2.29 6.38
C VAL A 126 9.09 3.69 6.98
N SER A 127 7.93 4.34 7.09
CA SER A 127 7.82 5.67 7.69
C SER A 127 8.30 5.68 9.15
N ASN A 128 7.85 4.72 9.96
CA ASN A 128 8.25 4.59 11.37
C ASN A 128 9.75 4.28 11.52
N LEU A 129 10.29 3.41 10.68
CA LEU A 129 11.70 3.10 10.66
C LEU A 129 12.53 4.33 10.27
N ALA A 130 12.09 5.08 9.25
CA ALA A 130 12.74 6.31 8.82
C ALA A 130 12.75 7.39 9.91
N GLN A 131 11.65 7.54 10.67
CA GLN A 131 11.57 8.46 11.82
C GLN A 131 12.62 8.11 12.88
N THR A 132 12.71 6.83 13.23
CA THR A 132 13.66 6.34 14.24
C THR A 132 15.10 6.51 13.77
N THR A 133 15.37 6.19 12.51
CA THR A 133 16.69 6.30 11.89
C THR A 133 17.12 7.76 11.75
N LEU A 134 16.20 8.65 11.32
CA LEU A 134 16.47 10.10 11.25
C LEU A 134 16.92 10.63 12.62
N ARG A 135 16.20 10.29 13.68
CA ARG A 135 16.56 10.71 15.04
C ARG A 135 17.91 10.17 15.47
N ALA A 136 18.20 8.91 15.19
CA ALA A 136 19.47 8.29 15.53
C ALA A 136 20.65 8.93 14.78
N VAL A 137 20.51 9.15 13.47
CA VAL A 137 21.55 9.78 12.64
C VAL A 137 21.86 11.21 13.10
N LEU A 138 20.82 12.01 13.39
CA LEU A 138 20.99 13.35 13.93
C LEU A 138 21.65 13.36 15.32
N GLY A 139 21.29 12.40 16.17
CA GLY A 139 21.87 12.25 17.50
C GLY A 139 23.36 11.88 17.51
N ASP A 140 23.83 11.25 16.45
CA ASP A 140 25.24 10.85 16.31
C ASP A 140 26.14 11.97 15.72
N MET A 141 25.55 13.05 15.22
CA MET A 141 26.24 14.14 14.55
C MET A 141 26.34 15.39 15.44
N GLU A 142 27.30 16.26 15.16
CA GLU A 142 27.35 17.60 15.77
C GLU A 142 26.39 18.54 15.07
N LEU A 143 25.95 19.60 15.75
CA LEU A 143 24.99 20.56 15.21
C LEU A 143 25.44 21.14 13.86
N ASP A 144 26.70 21.57 13.76
CA ASP A 144 27.27 22.14 12.53
C ASP A 144 27.23 21.14 11.37
N ASP A 145 27.51 19.86 11.64
CA ASP A 145 27.45 18.80 10.66
C ASP A 145 26.00 18.53 10.21
N THR A 146 25.04 18.59 11.12
CA THR A 146 23.62 18.39 10.76
C THR A 146 23.08 19.47 9.83
N LEU A 147 23.60 20.69 9.94
CA LEU A 147 23.20 21.82 9.11
C LEU A 147 23.90 21.81 7.73
N ASN A 148 25.13 21.36 7.67
CA ASN A 148 26.00 21.50 6.49
C ASN A 148 26.16 20.20 5.67
N LYS A 149 25.97 19.01 6.25
CA LYS A 149 26.24 17.71 5.61
C LYS A 149 24.98 16.92 5.26
N ARG A 150 23.98 17.58 4.67
CA ARG A 150 22.68 16.93 4.31
C ARG A 150 22.85 15.68 3.44
N GLN A 151 23.78 15.69 2.49
CA GLN A 151 24.02 14.53 1.62
C GLN A 151 24.54 13.32 2.41
N GLU A 152 25.37 13.55 3.42
CA GLU A 152 25.87 12.51 4.30
C GLU A 152 24.73 11.92 5.15
N ILE A 153 23.85 12.79 5.69
CA ILE A 153 22.66 12.38 6.44
C ILE A 153 21.75 11.51 5.55
N ASN A 154 21.44 11.98 4.34
CA ASN A 154 20.59 11.26 3.39
C ASN A 154 21.16 9.88 3.06
N ALA A 155 22.46 9.80 2.77
CA ALA A 155 23.14 8.57 2.44
C ALA A 155 23.20 7.59 3.64
N ARG A 156 23.36 8.12 4.86
CA ARG A 156 23.41 7.33 6.08
C ARG A 156 22.02 6.75 6.41
N ILE A 157 20.97 7.57 6.36
CA ILE A 157 19.59 7.09 6.57
C ILE A 157 19.24 6.02 5.54
N ARG A 158 19.54 6.25 4.26
CA ARG A 158 19.26 5.28 3.22
C ARG A 158 19.91 3.92 3.52
N ARG A 159 21.17 3.89 3.90
CA ARG A 159 21.88 2.64 4.23
C ARG A 159 21.27 1.90 5.41
N GLU A 160 20.85 2.63 6.44
CA GLU A 160 20.21 2.02 7.63
C GLU A 160 18.81 1.47 7.32
N LEU A 161 18.13 2.02 6.30
CA LEU A 161 16.82 1.55 5.86
C LEU A 161 16.94 0.34 4.91
N ASP A 162 18.00 0.22 4.12
CA ASP A 162 18.12 -0.76 3.03
C ASP A 162 17.91 -2.21 3.50
N GLU A 163 18.55 -2.63 4.58
CA GLU A 163 18.49 -4.02 5.06
C GLU A 163 17.07 -4.41 5.53
N PRO A 164 16.40 -3.66 6.45
CA PRO A 164 15.06 -4.02 6.89
C PRO A 164 14.01 -3.94 5.78
N THR A 165 14.10 -2.95 4.89
CA THR A 165 13.12 -2.77 3.83
C THR A 165 13.25 -3.80 2.72
N ASP A 166 14.44 -4.34 2.46
CA ASP A 166 14.67 -5.41 1.50
C ASP A 166 14.00 -6.72 1.95
N GLU A 167 13.94 -6.99 3.24
CA GLU A 167 13.19 -8.12 3.80
C GLU A 167 11.69 -8.02 3.47
N TRP A 168 11.13 -6.80 3.44
CA TRP A 168 9.73 -6.52 3.08
C TRP A 168 9.51 -6.42 1.56
N GLY A 169 10.53 -6.64 0.75
CA GLY A 169 10.44 -6.51 -0.70
C GLY A 169 10.32 -5.06 -1.19
N VAL A 170 10.71 -4.10 -0.37
CA VAL A 170 10.68 -2.66 -0.65
C VAL A 170 12.11 -2.15 -0.78
N ARG A 171 12.38 -1.37 -1.82
CA ARG A 171 13.68 -0.69 -2.01
C ARG A 171 13.53 0.79 -1.69
N VAL A 172 14.46 1.32 -0.91
CA VAL A 172 14.62 2.75 -0.71
C VAL A 172 15.45 3.32 -1.86
N GLU A 173 14.85 4.10 -2.75
CA GLU A 173 15.56 4.73 -3.87
C GLU A 173 16.39 5.92 -3.43
N SER A 174 15.78 6.82 -2.66
CA SER A 174 16.47 7.97 -2.07
C SER A 174 15.79 8.41 -0.78
N VAL A 175 16.54 9.14 0.03
CA VAL A 175 16.07 9.85 1.21
C VAL A 175 16.50 11.31 1.07
N GLU A 176 15.61 12.23 1.36
CA GLU A 176 15.88 13.66 1.32
C GLU A 176 15.41 14.33 2.61
N VAL A 177 16.35 14.78 3.41
CA VAL A 177 16.07 15.64 4.57
C VAL A 177 15.75 17.03 4.05
N ARG A 178 14.54 17.53 4.34
CA ARG A 178 14.06 18.84 3.86
C ARG A 178 14.63 20.00 4.67
N GLU A 179 14.36 20.00 5.96
CA GLU A 179 14.80 21.05 6.85
C GLU A 179 15.43 20.46 8.11
N VAL A 180 16.52 21.08 8.54
CA VAL A 180 17.10 20.85 9.86
C VAL A 180 17.15 22.22 10.54
N ASN A 181 16.37 22.35 11.62
CA ASN A 181 16.25 23.61 12.34
C ASN A 181 16.73 23.41 13.78
N PRO A 182 17.74 24.16 14.22
CA PRO A 182 18.10 24.23 15.63
C PRO A 182 16.94 24.83 16.45
N SER A 183 16.90 24.57 17.74
CA SER A 183 15.92 25.22 18.62
C SER A 183 16.10 26.74 18.63
N PRO A 184 15.04 27.52 18.92
CA PRO A 184 15.11 28.97 18.97
C PRO A 184 16.19 29.50 19.93
N GLU A 185 16.45 28.78 21.03
CA GLU A 185 17.51 29.14 22.00
C GLU A 185 18.89 28.99 21.40
N VAL A 186 19.11 27.92 20.64
CA VAL A 186 20.40 27.68 19.94
C VAL A 186 20.60 28.69 18.81
N GLN A 187 19.54 29.03 18.06
CA GLN A 187 19.61 30.05 17.01
C GLN A 187 20.02 31.40 17.56
N GLN A 188 19.43 31.83 18.67
CA GLN A 188 19.82 33.11 19.34
C GLN A 188 21.26 33.10 19.81
N ALA A 189 21.73 31.97 20.36
CA ALA A 189 23.13 31.86 20.79
C ALA A 189 24.11 31.93 19.61
N MET A 190 23.78 31.33 18.46
CA MET A 190 24.57 31.40 17.23
C MET A 190 24.61 32.82 16.65
N GLU A 191 23.52 33.56 16.65
CA GLU A 191 23.45 34.95 16.18
C GLU A 191 24.31 35.88 17.05
N GLN A 192 24.37 35.67 18.37
CA GLN A 192 25.21 36.44 19.29
C GLN A 192 26.73 36.21 19.09
N GLN A 193 27.12 35.00 18.62
CA GLN A 193 28.52 34.71 18.33
C GLN A 193 29.01 35.31 17.02
N THR A 194 28.09 35.66 16.12
CA THR A 194 28.42 36.20 14.78
C THR A 194 28.40 37.74 14.76
N SER A 195 28.01 38.41 15.84
CA SER A 195 27.98 39.92 15.99
C SER A 195 29.19 40.42 16.71
#